data_2611627bf7276642b6b3ddf834df9c10
#
_entry.id   2611627bf7276642b6b3ddf834df9c10
#
_cell.length_a   1.000
_cell.length_b   1.000
_cell.length_c   1.000
_cell.angle_alpha   90.00
_cell.angle_beta   90.00
_cell.angle_gamma   90.00
#
_symmetry.space_group_name_H-M   'P 1'
#
loop_
_entity.id
_entity.type
_entity.pdbx_description
1 polymer ?
#
loop_
_entity_poly.entity_id
_entity_poly.type
_entity_poly.pdbx_seq_one_letter_code
_entity_poly.pdbx_strand_id
1 'polypeptide(L)'
;MSTTERVYAGATLIWKDRKRWCGLPWSFTRYRIVKKPGKWLKLVSDVGLFHSQVEEINLFRVEDIKVYQSFTNKFWGTGTITIYAQDQSTPEYRLVRIKDPYKVRNMITELLEEDRASRNVSVGEMHL
;
A
#
# COMPACT_ATOMS: atom_id res chain seq x y z
N MET A 1 0.74 21.91 -4.62
CA MET A 1 0.16 20.56 -4.68
C MET A 1 1.16 19.61 -5.35
N SER A 2 1.49 18.49 -4.72
CA SER A 2 2.42 17.52 -5.29
C SER A 2 1.79 16.77 -6.48
N THR A 3 2.62 16.11 -7.30
CA THR A 3 2.13 15.31 -8.42
C THR A 3 1.16 14.22 -7.93
N THR A 4 1.50 13.56 -6.83
CA THR A 4 0.67 12.52 -6.23
C THR A 4 -0.68 13.07 -5.77
N GLU A 5 -0.71 14.24 -5.15
CA GLU A 5 -1.95 14.88 -4.71
C GLU A 5 -2.85 15.23 -5.90
N ARG A 6 -2.29 15.68 -7.00
CA ARG A 6 -3.07 15.98 -8.21
C ARG A 6 -3.68 14.73 -8.84
N VAL A 7 -2.89 13.66 -8.94
CA VAL A 7 -3.33 12.41 -9.56
C VAL A 7 -4.45 11.77 -8.74
N TYR A 8 -4.38 11.85 -7.42
CA TYR A 8 -5.34 11.19 -6.53
C TYR A 8 -6.33 12.16 -5.88
N ALA A 9 -6.54 13.32 -6.49
CA ALA A 9 -7.54 14.27 -6.03
C ALA A 9 -8.93 13.61 -5.98
N GLY A 10 -9.65 13.81 -4.89
CA GLY A 10 -10.96 13.19 -4.66
C GLY A 10 -10.91 11.80 -4.07
N ALA A 11 -9.73 11.19 -3.92
CA ALA A 11 -9.56 9.91 -3.23
C ALA A 11 -9.35 10.11 -1.73
N THR A 12 -9.75 9.14 -0.93
CA THR A 12 -9.54 9.14 0.52
C THR A 12 -8.19 8.51 0.85
N LEU A 13 -7.37 9.22 1.61
CA LEU A 13 -6.13 8.69 2.13
C LEU A 13 -6.43 7.84 3.37
N ILE A 14 -6.07 6.54 3.30
CA ILE A 14 -6.29 5.60 4.40
C ILE A 14 -5.06 5.49 5.28
N TRP A 15 -3.88 5.45 4.67
CA TRP A 15 -2.62 5.29 5.38
C TRP A 15 -1.49 5.92 4.59
N LYS A 16 -0.46 6.42 5.31
CA LYS A 16 0.79 6.91 4.72
C LYS A 16 1.96 6.64 5.65
N ASP A 17 3.12 6.39 5.07
CA ASP A 17 4.38 6.30 5.79
C ASP A 17 5.53 6.56 4.81
N ARG A 18 6.74 6.58 5.35
CA ARG A 18 7.98 6.70 4.59
C ARG A 18 8.89 5.53 4.93
N LYS A 19 9.77 5.18 3.98
CA LYS A 19 10.88 4.29 4.25
C LYS A 19 11.74 4.91 5.36
N ARG A 20 11.99 4.14 6.42
CA ARG A 20 12.65 4.69 7.62
C ARG A 20 14.10 4.21 7.75
N TRP A 21 14.94 5.09 8.26
CA TRP A 21 16.31 4.80 8.67
C TRP A 21 16.41 4.93 10.17
N CYS A 22 16.82 3.86 10.87
CA CYS A 22 16.91 3.86 12.34
C CYS A 22 15.61 4.34 12.99
N GLY A 23 14.46 3.98 12.43
CA GLY A 23 13.14 4.39 12.91
C GLY A 23 12.71 5.79 12.51
N LEU A 24 13.57 6.57 11.84
CA LEU A 24 13.27 7.96 11.46
C LEU A 24 12.87 8.08 9.99
N PRO A 25 11.89 8.93 9.66
CA PRO A 25 11.36 9.06 8.30
C PRO A 25 12.21 10.00 7.43
N TRP A 26 13.47 9.65 7.21
CA TRP A 26 14.45 10.51 6.53
C TRP A 26 14.64 10.22 5.04
N SER A 27 13.86 9.32 4.46
CA SER A 27 13.99 8.99 3.04
C SER A 27 13.01 9.77 2.19
N PHE A 28 13.26 9.78 0.86
CA PHE A 28 12.36 10.38 -0.12
C PHE A 28 11.41 9.34 -0.73
N THR A 29 11.35 8.14 -0.17
CA THR A 29 10.39 7.11 -0.56
C THR A 29 9.18 7.19 0.35
N ARG A 30 8.02 7.47 -0.23
CA ARG A 30 6.76 7.62 0.48
C ARG A 30 5.77 6.57 0.01
N TYR A 31 5.03 6.02 0.96
CA TYR A 31 3.99 5.02 0.67
C TYR A 31 2.63 5.54 1.11
N ARG A 32 1.61 5.26 0.33
CA ARG A 32 0.23 5.65 0.64
C ARG A 32 -0.74 4.56 0.24
N ILE A 33 -1.82 4.43 1.00
CA ILE A 33 -2.99 3.64 0.59
C ILE A 33 -4.13 4.63 0.37
N VAL A 34 -4.68 4.65 -0.84
CA VAL A 34 -5.75 5.56 -1.24
C VAL A 34 -6.93 4.78 -1.77
N LYS A 35 -8.12 5.26 -1.47
CA LYS A 35 -9.36 4.63 -1.90
C LYS A 35 -10.26 5.66 -2.57
N LYS A 36 -10.79 5.30 -3.74
CA LYS A 36 -11.87 6.03 -4.37
C LYS A 36 -13.13 5.20 -4.24
N PRO A 37 -14.09 5.61 -3.38
CA PRO A 37 -15.28 4.78 -3.10
C PRO A 37 -16.01 4.37 -4.37
N GLY A 38 -16.33 3.09 -4.48
CA GLY A 38 -17.02 2.53 -5.65
C GLY A 38 -16.16 2.36 -6.89
N LYS A 39 -14.88 2.72 -6.85
CA LYS A 39 -14.01 2.63 -8.02
C LYS A 39 -12.76 1.79 -7.81
N TRP A 40 -11.88 2.17 -6.87
CA TRP A 40 -10.61 1.46 -6.68
C TRP A 40 -10.02 1.66 -5.30
N LEU A 41 -9.12 0.75 -4.94
CA LEU A 41 -8.27 0.78 -3.75
C LEU A 41 -6.85 0.52 -4.20
N LYS A 42 -5.95 1.47 -3.98
CA LYS A 42 -4.57 1.41 -4.49
C LYS A 42 -3.53 1.63 -3.42
N LEU A 43 -2.42 0.91 -3.56
CA LEU A 43 -1.20 1.16 -2.83
C LEU A 43 -0.25 1.93 -3.76
N VAL A 44 0.27 3.06 -3.29
CA VAL A 44 1.06 3.99 -4.09
C VAL A 44 2.43 4.17 -3.46
N SER A 45 3.47 4.04 -4.27
CA SER A 45 4.85 4.35 -3.89
C SER A 45 5.32 5.56 -4.70
N ASP A 46 5.76 6.59 -4.01
CA ASP A 46 6.28 7.82 -4.60
C ASP A 46 7.74 7.99 -4.17
N VAL A 47 8.65 8.03 -5.12
CA VAL A 47 10.08 8.12 -4.87
C VAL A 47 10.64 9.37 -5.54
N GLY A 48 11.42 10.14 -4.78
CA GLY A 48 12.19 11.25 -5.34
C GLY A 48 11.92 12.58 -4.67
N LEU A 49 12.91 13.48 -4.77
CA LEU A 49 12.84 14.86 -4.27
C LEU A 49 12.59 15.83 -5.41
N PHE A 50 13.42 15.77 -6.47
CA PHE A 50 13.31 16.66 -7.62
C PHE A 50 12.53 16.04 -8.77
N HIS A 51 12.59 14.71 -8.89
CA HIS A 51 11.87 13.96 -9.89
C HIS A 51 11.01 12.93 -9.17
N SER A 52 9.72 12.91 -9.43
CA SER A 52 8.80 11.95 -8.83
C SER A 52 8.64 10.74 -9.72
N GLN A 53 8.89 9.56 -9.16
CA GLN A 53 8.54 8.29 -9.77
C GLN A 53 7.44 7.66 -8.93
N VAL A 54 6.28 7.45 -9.55
CA VAL A 54 5.11 6.92 -8.87
C VAL A 54 4.81 5.53 -9.39
N GLU A 55 4.77 4.55 -8.48
CA GLU A 55 4.33 3.20 -8.78
C GLU A 55 3.06 2.93 -8.00
N GLU A 56 2.10 2.27 -8.63
CA GLU A 56 0.85 1.94 -7.97
C GLU A 56 0.43 0.50 -8.26
N ILE A 57 -0.30 -0.09 -7.31
CA ILE A 57 -0.85 -1.42 -7.45
C ILE A 57 -2.29 -1.42 -6.93
N ASN A 58 -3.19 -2.03 -7.71
CA ASN A 58 -4.56 -2.26 -7.28
C ASN A 58 -4.56 -3.38 -6.25
N LEU A 59 -5.09 -3.09 -5.05
CA LEU A 59 -5.05 -4.07 -3.97
C LEU A 59 -5.91 -5.30 -4.25
N PHE A 60 -6.91 -5.22 -5.12
CA PHE A 60 -7.69 -6.42 -5.46
C PHE A 60 -6.87 -7.50 -6.19
N ARG A 61 -5.71 -7.15 -6.74
CA ARG A 61 -4.81 -8.09 -7.43
C ARG A 61 -3.80 -8.77 -6.51
N VAL A 62 -3.80 -8.43 -5.24
CA VAL A 62 -2.85 -8.98 -4.28
C VAL A 62 -3.17 -10.44 -3.98
N GLU A 63 -2.16 -11.30 -4.08
CA GLU A 63 -2.27 -12.72 -3.78
C GLU A 63 -1.74 -13.10 -2.41
N ASP A 64 -0.61 -12.49 -2.01
CA ASP A 64 0.06 -12.84 -0.76
C ASP A 64 0.77 -11.63 -0.18
N ILE A 65 0.92 -11.62 1.14
CA ILE A 65 1.60 -10.56 1.86
C ILE A 65 2.54 -11.19 2.88
N LYS A 66 3.82 -10.79 2.85
CA LYS A 66 4.82 -11.28 3.79
C LYS A 66 5.45 -10.13 4.55
N VAL A 67 5.72 -10.35 5.82
CA VAL A 67 6.40 -9.38 6.69
C VAL A 67 7.78 -9.90 7.04
N TYR A 68 8.79 -9.09 6.82
CA TYR A 68 10.15 -9.38 7.22
C TYR A 68 10.66 -8.33 8.19
N GLN A 69 11.21 -8.79 9.31
CA GLN A 69 11.88 -7.93 10.29
C GLN A 69 13.24 -8.54 10.63
N SER A 70 14.32 -7.80 10.34
CA SER A 70 15.64 -8.14 10.86
C SER A 70 15.71 -7.81 12.36
N PHE A 71 16.73 -8.29 13.04
CA PHE A 71 16.96 -7.99 14.45
C PHE A 71 17.03 -6.47 14.69
N THR A 72 17.78 -5.76 13.85
CA THR A 72 17.90 -4.30 13.92
C THR A 72 16.57 -3.59 13.70
N ASN A 73 15.79 -4.07 12.71
CA ASN A 73 14.47 -3.50 12.43
C ASN A 73 13.50 -3.68 13.61
N LYS A 74 13.55 -4.83 14.29
CA LYS A 74 12.72 -5.05 15.47
C LYS A 74 13.02 -4.03 16.57
N PHE A 75 14.30 -3.69 16.75
CA PHE A 75 14.70 -2.69 17.73
C PHE A 75 14.07 -1.33 17.44
N TRP A 76 13.97 -0.94 16.17
CA TRP A 76 13.39 0.33 15.76
C TRP A 76 11.87 0.28 15.54
N GLY A 77 11.25 -0.86 15.70
CA GLY A 77 9.83 -1.03 15.45
C GLY A 77 9.45 -0.94 13.99
N THR A 78 10.37 -1.25 13.08
CA THR A 78 10.16 -1.19 11.64
C THR A 78 10.25 -2.58 11.01
N GLY A 79 9.87 -2.68 9.75
CA GLY A 79 9.98 -3.91 8.96
C GLY A 79 9.56 -3.68 7.53
N THR A 80 9.78 -4.69 6.70
CA THR A 80 9.46 -4.64 5.28
C THR A 80 8.27 -5.54 4.99
N ILE A 81 7.27 -5.02 4.30
CA ILE A 81 6.14 -5.78 3.80
C ILE A 81 6.36 -6.03 2.32
N THR A 82 6.36 -7.30 1.92
CA THR A 82 6.40 -7.69 0.52
C THR A 82 5.01 -8.14 0.09
N ILE A 83 4.51 -7.54 -0.96
CA ILE A 83 3.18 -7.79 -1.50
C ILE A 83 3.36 -8.43 -2.86
N TYR A 84 2.78 -9.62 -3.03
CA TYR A 84 2.80 -10.37 -4.29
C TYR A 84 1.46 -10.19 -4.98
N ALA A 85 1.50 -9.79 -6.24
CA ALA A 85 0.32 -9.50 -7.03
C ALA A 85 0.36 -10.21 -8.38
N GLN A 86 -0.80 -10.33 -9.02
CA GLN A 86 -0.93 -10.92 -10.35
C GLN A 86 -0.51 -9.99 -11.48
N ASP A 87 -0.03 -8.81 -11.16
CA ASP A 87 0.43 -7.86 -12.17
C ASP A 87 1.74 -8.37 -12.80
N GLN A 88 1.74 -8.54 -14.13
CA GLN A 88 2.91 -9.03 -14.85
C GLN A 88 4.06 -8.03 -14.91
N SER A 89 3.77 -6.74 -14.83
CA SER A 89 4.80 -5.70 -14.89
C SER A 89 5.52 -5.52 -13.55
N THR A 90 4.83 -5.74 -12.43
CA THR A 90 5.40 -5.61 -11.09
C THR A 90 4.84 -6.71 -10.19
N PRO A 91 5.35 -7.96 -10.32
CA PRO A 91 4.82 -9.10 -9.56
C PRO A 91 5.09 -8.98 -8.05
N GLU A 92 6.04 -8.19 -7.65
CA GLU A 92 6.45 -8.01 -6.26
C GLU A 92 6.53 -6.53 -5.94
N TYR A 93 5.89 -6.12 -4.85
CA TYR A 93 5.86 -4.73 -4.39
C TYR A 93 6.29 -4.68 -2.93
N ARG A 94 7.24 -3.81 -2.60
CA ARG A 94 7.81 -3.76 -1.25
C ARG A 94 7.55 -2.42 -0.57
N LEU A 95 7.08 -2.49 0.68
CA LEU A 95 7.04 -1.37 1.61
C LEU A 95 8.25 -1.51 2.54
N VAL A 96 9.33 -0.78 2.23
CA VAL A 96 10.63 -0.99 2.87
C VAL A 96 10.75 -0.21 4.17
N ARG A 97 11.04 -0.91 5.26
CA ARG A 97 11.32 -0.32 6.58
C ARG A 97 10.26 0.70 7.01
N ILE A 98 9.01 0.28 7.00
CA ILE A 98 7.89 1.08 7.50
C ILE A 98 7.70 0.83 9.00
N LYS A 99 7.04 1.75 9.68
CA LYS A 99 6.71 1.62 11.09
C LYS A 99 5.54 0.64 11.29
N ASP A 100 5.61 -0.15 12.36
CA ASP A 100 4.56 -1.10 12.76
C ASP A 100 4.09 -2.00 11.62
N PRO A 101 4.99 -2.81 11.01
CA PRO A 101 4.64 -3.55 9.79
C PRO A 101 3.50 -4.56 9.99
N TYR A 102 3.40 -5.19 11.14
CA TYR A 102 2.31 -6.14 11.41
C TYR A 102 0.95 -5.45 11.49
N LYS A 103 0.90 -4.26 12.07
CA LYS A 103 -0.32 -3.45 12.12
C LYS A 103 -0.75 -3.04 10.71
N VAL A 104 0.20 -2.63 9.88
CA VAL A 104 -0.07 -2.24 8.49
C VAL A 104 -0.51 -3.45 7.67
N ARG A 105 0.14 -4.61 7.85
CA ARG A 105 -0.30 -5.85 7.20
C ARG A 105 -1.74 -6.19 7.55
N ASN A 106 -2.09 -6.13 8.83
CA ASN A 106 -3.46 -6.42 9.26
C ASN A 106 -4.47 -5.44 8.67
N MET A 107 -4.11 -4.17 8.62
CA MET A 107 -4.95 -3.15 7.98
C MET A 107 -5.16 -3.44 6.48
N ILE A 108 -4.10 -3.79 5.77
CA ILE A 108 -4.19 -4.14 4.33
C ILE A 108 -5.09 -5.37 4.16
N THR A 109 -4.93 -6.39 5.00
CA THR A 109 -5.74 -7.59 4.94
C THR A 109 -7.23 -7.27 5.15
N GLU A 110 -7.55 -6.44 6.12
CA GLU A 110 -8.94 -6.00 6.36
C GLU A 110 -9.51 -5.23 5.17
N LEU A 111 -8.72 -4.33 4.59
CA LEU A 111 -9.14 -3.58 3.41
C LEU A 111 -9.40 -4.49 2.21
N LEU A 112 -8.56 -5.51 2.03
CA LEU A 112 -8.75 -6.51 0.97
C LEU A 112 -10.02 -7.32 1.17
N GLU A 113 -10.30 -7.73 2.40
CA GLU A 113 -11.51 -8.49 2.71
C GLU A 113 -12.76 -7.64 2.48
N GLU A 114 -12.75 -6.39 2.89
CA GLU A 114 -13.85 -5.45 2.64
C GLU A 114 -14.08 -5.23 1.13
N ASP A 115 -13.00 -5.04 0.38
CA ASP A 115 -13.07 -4.83 -1.06
C ASP A 115 -13.64 -6.06 -1.78
N ARG A 116 -13.19 -7.26 -1.40
CA ARG A 116 -13.69 -8.51 -1.97
C ARG A 116 -15.16 -8.74 -1.62
N ALA A 117 -15.55 -8.48 -0.40
CA ALA A 117 -16.96 -8.60 0.04
C ALA A 117 -17.86 -7.65 -0.75
N SER A 118 -17.42 -6.40 -0.95
CA SER A 118 -18.16 -5.42 -1.75
C SER A 118 -18.32 -5.87 -3.20
N ARG A 119 -17.28 -6.44 -3.82
CA ARG A 119 -17.32 -6.93 -5.18
C ARG A 119 -18.23 -8.16 -5.32
N ASN A 120 -18.20 -9.07 -4.35
CA ASN A 120 -19.04 -10.26 -4.34
C ASN A 120 -20.53 -9.91 -4.22
N VAL A 121 -20.87 -8.95 -3.37
CA VAL A 121 -22.24 -8.44 -3.24
C VAL A 121 -22.72 -7.84 -4.57
N SER A 122 -21.89 -7.03 -5.21
CA SER A 122 -22.22 -6.43 -6.50
C SER A 122 -22.48 -7.50 -7.59
N VAL A 123 -21.63 -8.53 -7.65
CA VAL A 123 -21.81 -9.64 -8.59
C VAL A 123 -23.08 -10.43 -8.27
N GLY A 124 -23.36 -10.68 -6.98
CA GLY A 124 -24.59 -11.35 -6.56
C GLY A 124 -25.85 -10.59 -6.98
N GLU A 125 -25.86 -9.29 -6.86
CA GLU A 125 -26.98 -8.45 -7.32
C GLU A 125 -27.20 -8.52 -8.83
N MET A 126 -26.13 -8.66 -9.60
CA MET A 126 -26.21 -8.75 -11.05
C MET A 126 -26.82 -10.07 -11.54
N HIS A 127 -26.80 -11.10 -10.72
CA HIS A 127 -27.37 -12.42 -11.05
C HIS A 127 -28.84 -12.59 -10.64
N LEU A 128 -29.35 -11.63 -9.93
CA LEU A 128 -30.76 -11.60 -9.54
C LEU A 128 -31.61 -10.96 -10.64
#